data_bb14192cfe0fc3e020b73022f39d94bc
#
_entry.id   bb14192cfe0fc3e020b73022f39d94bc
#
_cell.length_a   1.000
_cell.length_b   1.000
_cell.length_c   1.000
_cell.angle_alpha   90.00
_cell.angle_beta   90.00
_cell.angle_gamma   90.00
#
_symmetry.space_group_name_H-M   'P 1'
#
loop_
_entity.id
_entity.type
_entity.pdbx_description
1 polymer ?
#
loop_
_entity_poly.entity_id
_entity_poly.type
_entity_poly.pdbx_seq_one_letter_code
_entity_poly.pdbx_strand_id
1 'polypeptide(L)'
;MIESETDLVCVSFLGDRGEPMNPESRIRELFAEYPDVIYGFSDISYSPYSRQYRAAIVFAVPYGKQLTTQTYREQDFEDGIQTAKARLERILQRLETLLQECGTLYHIPPVAQSNETELLAPFSFKYAATRAGIGWIGKNDVVITERYGPRVRLSAVLVDAPLSFGEPVTESQCPEDCVLCVEACPCKALHGIRWDASKHRSELIDYHRCNRMRSAFIPKLGRKHACGRCLAACPFGN
;
A
#
# COMPACT_ATOMS: atom_id res chain seq x y z
N MET A 1 -26.98 -39.36 -12.97
CA MET A 1 -26.12 -38.65 -13.94
C MET A 1 -26.92 -37.48 -14.48
N ILE A 2 -26.66 -36.31 -13.96
CA ILE A 2 -27.05 -35.02 -14.56
C ILE A 2 -25.87 -34.11 -14.30
N GLU A 3 -25.04 -33.98 -15.31
CA GLU A 3 -23.98 -32.97 -15.38
C GLU A 3 -24.65 -31.63 -15.62
N SER A 4 -24.49 -30.69 -14.71
CA SER A 4 -24.81 -29.31 -14.95
C SER A 4 -23.54 -28.56 -15.34
N GLU A 5 -23.31 -28.45 -16.64
CA GLU A 5 -22.40 -27.47 -17.20
C GLU A 5 -22.92 -26.08 -16.87
N THR A 6 -22.21 -25.39 -15.98
CA THR A 6 -22.34 -23.93 -15.82
C THR A 6 -21.47 -23.27 -16.89
N ASP A 7 -22.07 -23.02 -18.05
CA ASP A 7 -21.51 -22.14 -19.06
C ASP A 7 -21.26 -20.75 -18.45
N LEU A 8 -19.99 -20.42 -18.23
CA LEU A 8 -19.57 -19.07 -17.92
C LEU A 8 -19.72 -18.24 -19.21
N VAL A 9 -20.86 -17.58 -19.34
CA VAL A 9 -21.08 -16.60 -20.40
C VAL A 9 -20.14 -15.43 -20.16
N CYS A 10 -19.06 -15.38 -20.93
CA CYS A 10 -18.18 -14.22 -21.01
C CYS A 10 -18.94 -13.12 -21.76
N VAL A 11 -19.65 -12.26 -21.02
CA VAL A 11 -20.31 -11.07 -21.60
C VAL A 11 -19.24 -10.03 -21.83
N SER A 12 -18.76 -9.91 -23.06
CA SER A 12 -17.90 -8.80 -23.48
C SER A 12 -18.75 -7.52 -23.51
N PHE A 13 -18.57 -6.64 -22.54
CA PHE A 13 -19.14 -5.29 -22.59
C PHE A 13 -18.39 -4.49 -23.65
N LEU A 14 -19.08 -4.11 -24.70
CA LEU A 14 -18.57 -3.21 -25.73
C LEU A 14 -18.87 -1.76 -25.32
N GLY A 15 -17.87 -0.89 -25.41
CA GLY A 15 -18.07 0.55 -25.26
C GLY A 15 -18.89 1.13 -26.44
N ASP A 16 -19.29 2.41 -26.33
CA ASP A 16 -20.15 3.12 -27.32
C ASP A 16 -19.67 3.04 -28.79
N ARG A 17 -18.46 2.55 -29.06
CA ARG A 17 -17.88 2.35 -30.40
C ARG A 17 -17.59 0.89 -30.76
N GLY A 18 -18.09 -0.08 -30.00
CA GLY A 18 -17.91 -1.51 -30.29
C GLY A 18 -16.50 -2.05 -30.03
N GLU A 19 -15.59 -1.28 -29.44
CA GLU A 19 -14.26 -1.73 -29.01
C GLU A 19 -14.30 -2.25 -27.58
N PRO A 20 -13.53 -3.31 -27.25
CA PRO A 20 -13.43 -3.78 -25.88
C PRO A 20 -12.87 -2.66 -24.99
N MET A 21 -13.56 -2.37 -23.90
CA MET A 21 -13.14 -1.32 -22.97
C MET A 21 -11.77 -1.65 -22.38
N ASN A 22 -10.79 -0.79 -22.59
CA ASN A 22 -9.44 -0.95 -22.03
C ASN A 22 -9.47 -0.59 -20.53
N PRO A 23 -9.32 -1.56 -19.62
CA PRO A 23 -9.36 -1.29 -18.18
C PRO A 23 -8.31 -0.28 -17.74
N GLU A 24 -7.12 -0.29 -18.33
CA GLU A 24 -6.04 0.62 -17.95
C GLU A 24 -6.41 2.09 -18.20
N SER A 25 -6.97 2.41 -19.35
CA SER A 25 -7.40 3.78 -19.67
C SER A 25 -8.44 4.28 -18.67
N ARG A 26 -9.43 3.46 -18.35
CA ARG A 26 -10.49 3.78 -17.39
C ARG A 26 -9.94 3.99 -15.97
N ILE A 27 -8.97 3.16 -15.56
CA ILE A 27 -8.28 3.30 -14.27
C ILE A 27 -7.49 4.61 -14.22
N ARG A 28 -6.79 4.97 -15.29
CA ARG A 28 -6.06 6.24 -15.39
C ARG A 28 -6.99 7.46 -15.32
N GLU A 29 -8.12 7.41 -16.00
CA GLU A 29 -9.17 8.45 -15.94
C GLU A 29 -9.73 8.61 -14.52
N LEU A 30 -10.00 7.49 -13.82
CA LEU A 30 -10.45 7.54 -12.43
C LEU A 30 -9.43 8.23 -11.54
N PHE A 31 -8.13 7.88 -11.65
CA PHE A 31 -7.10 8.49 -10.82
C PHE A 31 -6.79 9.94 -11.20
N ALA A 32 -7.10 10.38 -12.41
CA ALA A 32 -6.99 11.79 -12.80
C ALA A 32 -7.93 12.70 -11.99
N GLU A 33 -9.01 12.17 -11.42
CA GLU A 33 -9.88 12.89 -10.49
C GLU A 33 -9.26 13.05 -9.08
N TYR A 34 -8.14 12.38 -8.80
CA TYR A 34 -7.44 12.38 -7.51
C TYR A 34 -5.97 12.82 -7.67
N PRO A 35 -5.70 14.08 -8.04
CA PRO A 35 -4.34 14.54 -8.43
C PRO A 35 -3.30 14.51 -7.31
N ASP A 36 -3.74 14.33 -6.07
CA ASP A 36 -2.88 14.16 -4.90
C ASP A 36 -2.64 12.68 -4.52
N VAL A 37 -3.35 11.73 -5.12
CA VAL A 37 -3.11 10.30 -4.93
C VAL A 37 -2.02 9.85 -5.89
N ILE A 38 -0.99 9.21 -5.36
CA ILE A 38 0.03 8.57 -6.18
C ILE A 38 -0.45 7.15 -6.49
N TYR A 39 -0.38 6.73 -7.75
CA TYR A 39 -0.73 5.38 -8.16
C TYR A 39 0.23 4.84 -9.21
N GLY A 40 0.23 3.55 -9.37
CA GLY A 40 1.00 2.85 -10.39
C GLY A 40 0.56 1.41 -10.51
N PHE A 41 1.09 0.72 -11.49
CA PHE A 41 0.82 -0.68 -11.77
C PHE A 41 2.05 -1.52 -11.51
N SER A 42 1.85 -2.67 -10.88
CA SER A 42 2.91 -3.56 -10.44
C SER A 42 2.71 -4.96 -11.02
N ASP A 43 3.78 -5.54 -11.51
CA ASP A 43 3.90 -6.98 -11.64
C ASP A 43 3.82 -7.63 -10.23
N ILE A 44 3.17 -8.78 -10.15
CA ILE A 44 2.97 -9.54 -8.90
C ILE A 44 3.53 -10.97 -8.95
N SER A 45 4.47 -11.23 -9.85
CA SER A 45 5.11 -12.55 -10.02
C SER A 45 5.73 -13.12 -8.73
N TYR A 46 6.11 -12.25 -7.80
CA TYR A 46 6.63 -12.61 -6.47
C TYR A 46 5.55 -13.12 -5.51
N SER A 47 4.28 -12.90 -5.79
CA SER A 47 3.14 -13.20 -4.91
C SER A 47 2.48 -14.51 -5.28
N PRO A 48 1.97 -15.31 -4.33
CA PRO A 48 1.15 -16.49 -4.61
C PRO A 48 -0.12 -16.16 -5.40
N TYR A 49 -0.59 -14.91 -5.35
CA TYR A 49 -1.73 -14.43 -6.13
C TYR A 49 -1.47 -14.37 -7.65
N SER A 50 -0.21 -14.43 -8.10
CA SER A 50 0.17 -14.42 -9.54
C SER A 50 -0.38 -15.61 -10.33
N ARG A 51 -0.89 -16.64 -9.65
CA ARG A 51 -1.57 -17.78 -10.29
C ARG A 51 -2.96 -17.41 -10.83
N GLN A 52 -3.58 -16.35 -10.33
CA GLN A 52 -4.94 -15.94 -10.68
C GLN A 52 -5.02 -14.51 -11.23
N TYR A 53 -4.04 -13.67 -10.92
CA TYR A 53 -4.01 -12.25 -11.30
C TYR A 53 -2.68 -11.92 -11.94
N ARG A 54 -2.70 -11.02 -12.93
CA ARG A 54 -1.51 -10.60 -13.69
C ARG A 54 -0.82 -9.40 -13.10
N ALA A 55 -1.58 -8.51 -12.48
CA ALA A 55 -1.10 -7.21 -12.06
C ALA A 55 -1.73 -6.75 -10.75
N ALA A 56 -1.14 -5.73 -10.14
CA ALA A 56 -1.76 -4.95 -9.08
C ALA A 56 -1.87 -3.48 -9.47
N ILE A 57 -3.02 -2.89 -9.23
CA ILE A 57 -3.23 -1.44 -9.16
C ILE A 57 -2.84 -1.03 -7.76
N VAL A 58 -1.75 -0.29 -7.60
CA VAL A 58 -1.24 0.14 -6.29
C VAL A 58 -1.41 1.63 -6.16
N PHE A 59 -1.87 2.12 -5.01
CA PHE A 59 -2.03 3.55 -4.79
C PHE A 59 -1.77 3.96 -3.35
N ALA A 60 -1.37 5.21 -3.18
CA ALA A 60 -0.95 5.85 -1.95
C ALA A 60 -1.76 7.12 -1.70
N VAL A 61 -2.58 7.12 -0.65
CA VAL A 61 -3.42 8.25 -0.25
C VAL A 61 -2.70 9.01 0.86
N PRO A 62 -2.43 10.34 0.70
CA PRO A 62 -1.75 11.12 1.72
C PRO A 62 -2.60 11.31 2.97
N TYR A 63 -1.93 11.43 4.12
CA TYR A 63 -2.59 11.71 5.42
C TYR A 63 -3.12 13.15 5.55
N GLY A 64 -2.84 14.01 4.58
CA GLY A 64 -3.26 15.42 4.56
C GLY A 64 -2.29 16.30 5.33
N LYS A 65 -2.47 16.47 6.64
CA LYS A 65 -1.60 17.33 7.46
C LYS A 65 -0.21 16.73 7.63
N GLN A 66 0.81 17.53 7.33
CA GLN A 66 2.19 17.17 7.56
C GLN A 66 2.53 17.34 9.05
N LEU A 67 2.99 16.26 9.67
CA LEU A 67 3.45 16.25 11.06
C LEU A 67 4.97 16.09 11.10
N THR A 68 5.65 17.03 11.76
CA THR A 68 7.07 16.95 12.09
C THR A 68 7.25 16.51 13.53
N THR A 69 8.48 16.27 13.96
CA THR A 69 8.78 15.94 15.38
C THR A 69 8.31 17.02 16.35
N GLN A 70 8.33 18.29 15.93
CA GLN A 70 7.90 19.43 16.76
C GLN A 70 6.38 19.57 16.85
N THR A 71 5.67 19.22 15.77
CA THR A 71 4.21 19.39 15.68
C THR A 71 3.44 18.08 15.91
N TYR A 72 4.15 16.98 16.13
CA TYR A 72 3.55 15.67 16.31
C TYR A 72 2.62 15.61 17.52
N ARG A 73 1.35 15.29 17.27
CA ARG A 73 0.36 14.91 18.28
C ARG A 73 -0.26 13.59 17.85
N GLU A 74 -0.42 12.67 18.78
CA GLU A 74 -0.97 11.33 18.50
C GLU A 74 -2.37 11.40 17.89
N GLN A 75 -3.21 12.33 18.38
CA GLN A 75 -4.56 12.51 17.87
C GLN A 75 -4.55 13.02 16.42
N ASP A 76 -3.75 14.05 16.12
CA ASP A 76 -3.64 14.60 14.76
C ASP A 76 -3.16 13.52 13.76
N PHE A 77 -2.24 12.65 14.19
CA PHE A 77 -1.75 11.54 13.38
C PHE A 77 -2.85 10.48 13.14
N GLU A 78 -3.60 10.13 14.19
CA GLU A 78 -4.72 9.22 14.10
C GLU A 78 -5.83 9.77 13.20
N ASP A 79 -6.19 11.04 13.34
CA ASP A 79 -7.21 11.70 12.52
C ASP A 79 -6.79 11.71 11.03
N GLY A 80 -5.50 11.95 10.76
CA GLY A 80 -4.94 11.85 9.42
C GLY A 80 -5.06 10.45 8.82
N ILE A 81 -4.77 9.41 9.62
CA ILE A 81 -4.94 8.01 9.21
C ILE A 81 -6.40 7.69 8.90
N GLN A 82 -7.33 8.08 9.76
CA GLN A 82 -8.76 7.81 9.55
C GLN A 82 -9.31 8.54 8.32
N THR A 83 -8.90 9.78 8.12
CA THR A 83 -9.25 10.56 6.94
C THR A 83 -8.75 9.89 5.64
N ALA A 84 -7.47 9.49 5.63
CA ALA A 84 -6.89 8.78 4.50
C ALA A 84 -7.55 7.42 4.26
N LYS A 85 -7.92 6.71 5.33
CA LYS A 85 -8.64 5.43 5.25
C LYS A 85 -10.01 5.58 4.61
N ALA A 86 -10.81 6.54 5.07
CA ALA A 86 -12.14 6.80 4.51
C ALA A 86 -12.08 7.21 3.03
N ARG A 87 -11.05 7.95 2.65
CA ARG A 87 -10.80 8.33 1.26
C ARG A 87 -10.37 7.13 0.41
N LEU A 88 -9.50 6.29 0.93
CA LEU A 88 -9.04 5.07 0.29
C LEU A 88 -10.21 4.11 0.03
N GLU A 89 -11.13 3.93 0.99
CA GLU A 89 -12.32 3.10 0.86
C GLU A 89 -13.24 3.60 -0.28
N ARG A 90 -13.42 4.91 -0.41
CA ARG A 90 -14.19 5.50 -1.54
C ARG A 90 -13.52 5.25 -2.90
N ILE A 91 -12.19 5.33 -2.97
CA ILE A 91 -11.46 5.02 -4.21
C ILE A 91 -11.60 3.54 -4.55
N LEU A 92 -11.48 2.65 -3.56
CA LEU A 92 -11.67 1.21 -3.75
C LEU A 92 -13.06 0.91 -4.30
N GLN A 93 -14.12 1.46 -3.73
CA GLN A 93 -15.49 1.26 -4.22
C GLN A 93 -15.66 1.68 -5.68
N ARG A 94 -15.07 2.81 -6.07
CA ARG A 94 -15.10 3.27 -7.47
C ARG A 94 -14.30 2.36 -8.40
N LEU A 95 -13.13 1.87 -7.95
CA LEU A 95 -12.34 0.89 -8.70
C LEU A 95 -13.10 -0.42 -8.89
N GLU A 96 -13.77 -0.92 -7.84
CA GLU A 96 -14.58 -2.13 -7.93
C GLU A 96 -15.68 -2.00 -8.98
N THR A 97 -16.45 -0.89 -8.93
CA THR A 97 -17.49 -0.61 -9.92
C THR A 97 -16.91 -0.58 -11.34
N LEU A 98 -15.81 0.15 -11.54
CA LEU A 98 -15.14 0.26 -12.83
C LEU A 98 -14.69 -1.11 -13.36
N LEU A 99 -14.06 -1.92 -12.50
CA LEU A 99 -13.54 -3.24 -12.89
C LEU A 99 -14.68 -4.22 -13.20
N GLN A 100 -15.80 -4.14 -12.49
CA GLN A 100 -17.02 -4.89 -12.80
C GLN A 100 -17.60 -4.49 -14.15
N GLU A 101 -17.70 -3.19 -14.44
CA GLU A 101 -18.14 -2.68 -15.74
C GLU A 101 -17.22 -3.14 -16.89
N CYS A 102 -15.92 -3.26 -16.64
CA CYS A 102 -14.97 -3.78 -17.62
C CYS A 102 -14.95 -5.33 -17.72
N GLY A 103 -15.72 -6.04 -16.90
CA GLY A 103 -15.69 -7.50 -16.84
C GLY A 103 -14.32 -8.06 -16.38
N THR A 104 -13.54 -7.26 -15.66
CA THR A 104 -12.20 -7.63 -15.21
C THR A 104 -12.25 -8.36 -13.88
N LEU A 105 -11.66 -9.56 -13.83
CA LEU A 105 -11.50 -10.29 -12.57
C LEU A 105 -10.56 -9.51 -11.64
N TYR A 106 -11.00 -9.29 -10.40
CA TYR A 106 -10.20 -8.56 -9.41
C TYR A 106 -10.30 -9.17 -8.01
N HIS A 107 -9.36 -8.77 -7.15
CA HIS A 107 -9.34 -9.11 -5.72
C HIS A 107 -8.69 -7.98 -4.92
N ILE A 108 -9.31 -7.62 -3.80
CA ILE A 108 -8.73 -6.68 -2.83
C ILE A 108 -8.07 -7.49 -1.71
N PRO A 109 -6.73 -7.52 -1.64
CA PRO A 109 -6.06 -8.30 -0.61
C PRO A 109 -6.32 -7.72 0.77
N PRO A 110 -6.50 -8.56 1.81
CA PRO A 110 -6.71 -8.09 3.16
C PRO A 110 -5.45 -7.38 3.70
N VAL A 111 -5.65 -6.25 4.37
CA VAL A 111 -4.57 -5.52 5.07
C VAL A 111 -4.20 -6.16 6.41
N ALA A 112 -5.03 -7.07 6.93
CA ALA A 112 -4.80 -7.77 8.17
C ALA A 112 -3.72 -8.83 8.00
N GLN A 113 -2.95 -9.03 9.05
CA GLN A 113 -1.96 -10.10 9.12
C GLN A 113 -2.69 -11.46 9.16
N SER A 114 -2.29 -12.39 8.30
CA SER A 114 -2.83 -13.76 8.28
C SER A 114 -2.19 -14.65 9.32
N ASN A 115 -1.07 -14.22 9.91
CA ASN A 115 -0.23 -15.00 10.81
C ASN A 115 0.24 -14.10 11.95
N GLU A 116 -0.21 -14.40 13.19
CA GLU A 116 0.18 -13.64 14.38
C GLU A 116 1.63 -13.90 14.78
N THR A 117 2.21 -15.02 14.40
CA THR A 117 3.61 -15.35 14.69
C THR A 117 4.57 -14.56 13.82
N GLU A 118 4.35 -14.55 12.52
CA GLU A 118 5.22 -13.85 11.59
C GLU A 118 4.81 -12.38 11.37
N LEU A 119 3.57 -12.05 11.70
CA LEU A 119 2.97 -10.71 11.53
C LEU A 119 3.06 -10.22 10.05
N LEU A 120 2.85 -11.14 9.12
CA LEU A 120 2.85 -10.87 7.67
C LEU A 120 1.43 -10.86 7.12
N ALA A 121 1.16 -9.92 6.22
CA ALA A 121 -0.04 -9.95 5.40
C ALA A 121 0.14 -10.92 4.21
N PRO A 122 -0.93 -11.51 3.68
CA PRO A 122 -0.85 -12.40 2.52
C PRO A 122 -0.27 -11.73 1.27
N PHE A 123 -0.44 -10.42 1.16
CA PHE A 123 0.08 -9.59 0.08
C PHE A 123 0.87 -8.40 0.64
N SER A 124 2.07 -8.15 0.11
CA SER A 124 2.92 -7.04 0.54
C SER A 124 2.62 -5.77 -0.23
N PHE A 125 1.76 -4.89 0.31
CA PHE A 125 1.48 -3.58 -0.28
C PHE A 125 2.73 -2.71 -0.43
N LYS A 126 3.69 -2.83 0.49
CA LYS A 126 4.95 -2.09 0.44
C LYS A 126 5.79 -2.51 -0.75
N TYR A 127 5.96 -3.82 -0.93
CA TYR A 127 6.74 -4.34 -2.04
C TYR A 127 6.05 -4.08 -3.39
N ALA A 128 4.72 -4.21 -3.46
CA ALA A 128 3.97 -3.82 -4.63
C ALA A 128 4.16 -2.33 -4.99
N ALA A 129 4.19 -1.44 -3.98
CA ALA A 129 4.43 -0.02 -4.20
C ALA A 129 5.83 0.28 -4.75
N THR A 130 6.87 -0.44 -4.30
CA THR A 130 8.22 -0.30 -4.89
C THR A 130 8.26 -0.80 -6.32
N ARG A 131 7.61 -1.91 -6.62
CA ARG A 131 7.53 -2.44 -8.00
C ARG A 131 6.68 -1.58 -8.94
N ALA A 132 5.72 -0.83 -8.41
CA ALA A 132 4.93 0.14 -9.17
C ALA A 132 5.64 1.50 -9.36
N GLY A 133 6.88 1.68 -8.86
CA GLY A 133 7.60 2.93 -8.95
C GLY A 133 7.07 4.05 -8.03
N ILE A 134 6.23 3.73 -7.06
CA ILE A 134 5.60 4.73 -6.17
C ILE A 134 6.61 5.32 -5.16
N GLY A 135 7.62 4.54 -4.79
CA GLY A 135 8.64 4.95 -3.84
C GLY A 135 9.49 3.76 -3.38
N TRP A 136 10.28 3.96 -2.36
CA TRP A 136 11.19 2.95 -1.78
C TRP A 136 10.80 2.59 -0.35
N ILE A 137 11.29 1.47 0.15
CA ILE A 137 11.19 1.14 1.57
C ILE A 137 12.29 1.87 2.33
N GLY A 138 11.92 2.70 3.30
CA GLY A 138 12.85 3.45 4.12
C GLY A 138 13.43 2.63 5.28
N LYS A 139 14.44 3.21 5.98
CA LYS A 139 15.00 2.65 7.21
C LYS A 139 13.97 2.48 8.34
N ASN A 140 12.79 3.08 8.20
CA ASN A 140 11.64 2.93 9.10
C ASN A 140 10.67 1.80 8.69
N ASP A 141 11.04 0.98 7.73
CA ASP A 141 10.24 -0.15 7.20
C ASP A 141 8.87 0.25 6.64
N VAL A 142 8.70 1.49 6.19
CA VAL A 142 7.51 1.94 5.45
C VAL A 142 7.89 2.48 4.08
N VAL A 143 6.92 2.55 3.17
CA VAL A 143 7.16 3.18 1.86
C VAL A 143 7.33 4.68 2.05
N ILE A 144 8.36 5.21 1.43
CA ILE A 144 8.64 6.64 1.33
C ILE A 144 8.40 7.06 -0.12
N THR A 145 7.52 8.02 -0.33
CA THR A 145 7.27 8.65 -1.62
C THR A 145 8.01 9.98 -1.69
N GLU A 146 8.41 10.42 -2.87
CA GLU A 146 9.05 11.73 -3.04
C GLU A 146 8.16 12.87 -2.53
N ARG A 147 6.87 12.85 -2.93
CA ARG A 147 5.94 13.95 -2.66
C ARG A 147 5.48 14.05 -1.20
N TYR A 148 5.27 12.93 -0.53
CA TYR A 148 4.65 12.91 0.82
C TYR A 148 5.52 12.21 1.86
N GLY A 149 6.73 11.77 1.47
CA GLY A 149 7.54 10.94 2.34
C GLY A 149 6.78 9.69 2.78
N PRO A 150 6.88 9.29 4.06
CA PRO A 150 6.19 8.13 4.61
C PRO A 150 4.73 8.40 5.02
N ARG A 151 4.19 9.60 4.74
CA ARG A 151 2.87 10.05 5.23
C ARG A 151 1.75 9.70 4.25
N VAL A 152 1.71 8.43 3.86
CA VAL A 152 0.72 7.87 2.95
C VAL A 152 0.12 6.59 3.49
N ARG A 153 -1.13 6.31 3.10
CA ARG A 153 -1.76 5.01 3.27
C ARG A 153 -1.82 4.27 1.96
N LEU A 154 -1.26 3.06 1.96
CA LEU A 154 -1.23 2.21 0.78
C LEU A 154 -2.48 1.35 0.68
N SER A 155 -2.88 1.07 -0.56
CA SER A 155 -3.79 0.00 -0.92
C SER A 155 -3.41 -0.58 -2.28
N ALA A 156 -3.99 -1.73 -2.60
CA ALA A 156 -3.85 -2.35 -3.91
C ALA A 156 -5.11 -3.15 -4.27
N VAL A 157 -5.36 -3.26 -5.57
CA VAL A 157 -6.33 -4.16 -6.16
C VAL A 157 -5.60 -5.05 -7.16
N LEU A 158 -5.69 -6.36 -6.97
CA LEU A 158 -5.13 -7.35 -7.90
C LEU A 158 -6.12 -7.52 -9.05
N VAL A 159 -5.63 -7.60 -10.27
CA VAL A 159 -6.46 -7.70 -11.48
C VAL A 159 -5.90 -8.72 -12.47
N ASP A 160 -6.80 -9.43 -13.15
CA ASP A 160 -6.44 -10.25 -14.32
C ASP A 160 -6.61 -9.43 -15.60
N ALA A 161 -5.81 -8.37 -15.74
CA ALA A 161 -5.75 -7.54 -16.93
C ALA A 161 -4.30 -7.18 -17.24
N PRO A 162 -3.96 -7.00 -18.51
CA PRO A 162 -2.67 -6.47 -18.91
C PRO A 162 -2.61 -4.98 -18.54
N LEU A 163 -1.61 -4.60 -17.72
CA LEU A 163 -1.36 -3.22 -17.34
C LEU A 163 0.10 -2.86 -17.62
N SER A 164 0.35 -1.60 -17.96
CA SER A 164 1.69 -1.06 -18.19
C SER A 164 2.38 -0.80 -16.85
N PHE A 165 3.33 -1.67 -16.47
CA PHE A 165 4.00 -1.57 -15.17
C PHE A 165 4.89 -0.34 -15.07
N GLY A 166 5.02 0.20 -13.86
CA GLY A 166 6.01 1.22 -13.53
C GLY A 166 7.42 0.66 -13.46
N GLU A 167 8.42 1.55 -13.45
CA GLU A 167 9.82 1.17 -13.23
C GLU A 167 10.03 0.81 -11.75
N PRO A 168 10.49 -0.42 -11.43
CA PRO A 168 10.67 -0.83 -10.06
C PRO A 168 11.78 -0.04 -9.35
N VAL A 169 11.51 0.41 -8.13
CA VAL A 169 12.53 0.91 -7.21
C VAL A 169 13.07 -0.28 -6.43
N THR A 170 14.37 -0.56 -6.57
CA THR A 170 15.01 -1.76 -6.03
C THR A 170 15.83 -1.54 -4.77
N GLU A 171 16.10 -0.28 -4.42
CA GLU A 171 16.88 0.10 -3.24
C GLU A 171 16.36 1.38 -2.58
N SER A 172 16.73 1.55 -1.31
CA SER A 172 16.35 2.71 -0.52
C SER A 172 17.14 3.96 -0.93
N GLN A 173 16.44 5.09 -1.09
CA GLN A 173 17.04 6.40 -1.30
C GLN A 173 17.31 7.16 0.02
N CYS A 174 17.15 6.49 1.18
CA CYS A 174 17.53 7.10 2.45
C CYS A 174 19.05 7.41 2.47
N PRO A 175 19.47 8.60 2.90
CA PRO A 175 20.91 8.90 3.09
C PRO A 175 21.55 7.89 4.04
N GLU A 176 22.81 7.59 3.81
CA GLU A 176 23.53 6.55 4.55
C GLU A 176 23.68 6.91 6.03
N ASP A 177 23.93 8.16 6.32
CA ASP A 177 24.09 8.73 7.67
C ASP A 177 22.77 9.11 8.36
N CYS A 178 21.62 9.10 7.66
CA CYS A 178 20.36 9.47 8.24
C CYS A 178 19.87 8.42 9.25
N VAL A 179 19.71 8.83 10.51
CA VAL A 179 19.23 7.99 11.64
C VAL A 179 17.97 8.55 12.32
N LEU A 180 17.36 9.61 11.80
CA LEU A 180 16.27 10.35 12.45
C LEU A 180 15.09 9.46 12.86
N CYS A 181 14.66 8.53 12.00
CA CYS A 181 13.57 7.61 12.32
C CYS A 181 13.96 6.57 13.38
N VAL A 182 15.23 6.17 13.41
CA VAL A 182 15.78 5.23 14.40
C VAL A 182 15.78 5.87 15.79
N GLU A 183 16.29 7.11 15.88
CA GLU A 183 16.33 7.88 17.14
C GLU A 183 14.92 8.20 17.66
N ALA A 184 13.99 8.55 16.77
CA ALA A 184 12.61 8.84 17.12
C ALA A 184 11.79 7.60 17.54
N CYS A 185 12.29 6.38 17.32
CA CYS A 185 11.57 5.15 17.64
C CYS A 185 11.50 4.93 19.15
N PRO A 186 10.30 5.02 19.80
CA PRO A 186 10.18 4.93 21.25
C PRO A 186 10.50 3.54 21.80
N CYS A 187 10.33 2.51 20.99
CA CYS A 187 10.65 1.13 21.38
C CYS A 187 11.96 0.61 20.80
N LYS A 188 12.75 1.45 20.12
CA LYS A 188 14.05 1.06 19.53
C LYS A 188 13.97 -0.20 18.68
N ALA A 189 12.95 -0.28 17.82
CA ALA A 189 12.71 -1.43 16.96
C ALA A 189 13.38 -1.32 15.58
N LEU A 190 13.86 -0.14 15.18
CA LEU A 190 14.46 0.09 13.86
C LEU A 190 15.97 -0.13 13.90
N HIS A 191 16.49 -0.86 12.92
CA HIS A 191 17.91 -1.23 12.86
C HIS A 191 18.78 -0.21 12.10
N GLY A 192 18.15 0.73 11.38
CA GLY A 192 18.86 1.76 10.60
C GLY A 192 19.45 1.25 9.27
N ILE A 193 19.13 0.04 8.87
CA ILE A 193 19.63 -0.59 7.65
C ILE A 193 18.87 -0.02 6.44
N ARG A 194 19.59 0.28 5.37
CA ARG A 194 19.01 0.62 4.08
C ARG A 194 18.42 -0.63 3.43
N TRP A 195 17.21 -0.48 2.93
CA TRP A 195 16.54 -1.54 2.19
C TRP A 195 17.08 -1.66 0.76
N ASP A 196 17.19 -2.87 0.30
CA ASP A 196 17.23 -3.26 -1.10
C ASP A 196 16.31 -4.48 -1.31
N ALA A 197 16.06 -4.85 -2.57
CA ALA A 197 15.11 -5.91 -2.91
C ALA A 197 15.51 -7.31 -2.39
N SER A 198 16.74 -7.52 -1.94
CA SER A 198 17.21 -8.76 -1.34
C SER A 198 16.98 -8.83 0.17
N LYS A 199 16.69 -7.70 0.82
CA LYS A 199 16.58 -7.60 2.28
C LYS A 199 15.28 -8.18 2.79
N HIS A 200 15.42 -9.03 3.79
CA HIS A 200 14.27 -9.49 4.56
C HIS A 200 13.84 -8.41 5.57
N ARG A 201 12.54 -8.34 5.86
CA ARG A 201 11.96 -7.34 6.78
C ARG A 201 12.61 -7.33 8.16
N SER A 202 13.01 -8.50 8.68
CA SER A 202 13.67 -8.62 9.99
C SER A 202 15.06 -7.97 10.05
N GLU A 203 15.68 -7.69 8.90
CA GLU A 203 16.92 -6.92 8.84
C GLU A 203 16.69 -5.43 9.06
N LEU A 204 15.49 -4.93 8.75
CA LEU A 204 15.13 -3.51 8.86
C LEU A 204 14.53 -3.17 10.23
N ILE A 205 13.73 -4.09 10.79
CA ILE A 205 12.92 -3.83 11.99
C ILE A 205 12.69 -5.08 12.82
N ASP A 206 12.80 -4.96 14.14
CA ASP A 206 12.15 -5.86 15.10
C ASP A 206 10.65 -5.51 15.15
N TYR A 207 9.90 -6.08 14.21
CA TYR A 207 8.48 -5.80 14.10
C TYR A 207 7.67 -6.32 15.29
N HIS A 208 8.11 -7.40 15.95
CA HIS A 208 7.47 -7.91 17.16
C HIS A 208 7.56 -6.89 18.29
N ARG A 209 8.72 -6.25 18.44
CA ARG A 209 8.92 -5.19 19.44
C ARG A 209 8.04 -3.98 19.17
N CYS A 210 7.99 -3.53 17.91
CA CYS A 210 7.08 -2.46 17.49
C CYS A 210 5.61 -2.84 17.72
N ASN A 211 5.21 -4.06 17.35
CA ASN A 211 3.85 -4.56 17.51
C ASN A 211 3.45 -4.66 18.97
N ARG A 212 4.31 -5.20 19.84
CA ARG A 212 4.04 -5.28 21.30
C ARG A 212 3.79 -3.90 21.90
N MET A 213 4.64 -2.92 21.60
CA MET A 213 4.46 -1.54 22.06
C MET A 213 3.12 -0.97 21.63
N ARG A 214 2.75 -1.13 20.36
CA ARG A 214 1.47 -0.65 19.82
C ARG A 214 0.27 -1.41 20.40
N SER A 215 0.41 -2.71 20.60
CA SER A 215 -0.66 -3.58 21.15
C SER A 215 -0.93 -3.34 22.62
N ALA A 216 0.04 -2.84 23.39
CA ALA A 216 -0.15 -2.49 24.81
C ALA A 216 -1.25 -1.42 25.04
N PHE A 217 -1.66 -0.72 23.99
CA PHE A 217 -2.75 0.27 24.06
C PHE A 217 -4.15 -0.33 23.81
N ILE A 218 -4.26 -1.60 23.40
CA ILE A 218 -5.56 -2.23 23.12
C ILE A 218 -6.52 -2.15 24.31
N PRO A 219 -6.12 -2.46 25.57
CA PRO A 219 -7.03 -2.35 26.72
C PRO A 219 -7.57 -0.94 26.95
N LYS A 220 -6.78 0.09 26.62
CA LYS A 220 -7.15 1.49 26.80
C LYS A 220 -7.94 2.08 25.63
N LEU A 221 -7.60 1.71 24.39
CA LEU A 221 -8.11 2.33 23.17
C LEU A 221 -9.04 1.42 22.37
N GLY A 222 -9.23 0.15 22.77
CA GLY A 222 -9.93 -0.86 21.99
C GLY A 222 -9.22 -1.28 20.71
N ARG A 223 -8.04 -0.75 20.42
CA ARG A 223 -7.23 -0.98 19.23
C ARG A 223 -5.74 -0.72 19.47
N LYS A 224 -4.90 -1.17 18.54
CA LYS A 224 -3.46 -0.86 18.57
C LYS A 224 -3.23 0.65 18.39
N HIS A 225 -2.28 1.20 19.17
CA HIS A 225 -1.85 2.58 19.01
C HIS A 225 -1.21 2.83 17.63
N ALA A 226 -1.60 3.92 17.00
CA ALA A 226 -1.09 4.30 15.68
C ALA A 226 0.20 5.16 15.81
N CYS A 227 1.23 4.65 16.51
CA CYS A 227 2.49 5.37 16.65
C CYS A 227 3.11 5.77 15.31
N GLY A 228 3.21 7.04 15.01
CA GLY A 228 3.75 7.63 13.78
C GLY A 228 5.07 8.38 13.97
N ARG A 229 5.77 8.22 15.09
CA ARG A 229 6.97 9.01 15.41
C ARG A 229 8.09 8.86 14.39
N CYS A 230 8.33 7.65 13.88
CA CYS A 230 9.33 7.43 12.83
C CYS A 230 8.90 8.03 11.47
N LEU A 231 7.59 8.22 11.24
CA LEU A 231 7.09 8.91 10.06
C LEU A 231 7.25 10.43 10.21
N ALA A 232 6.91 10.98 11.39
CA ALA A 232 7.05 12.39 11.68
C ALA A 232 8.52 12.88 11.67
N ALA A 233 9.46 11.99 12.02
CA ALA A 233 10.88 12.30 12.00
C ALA A 233 11.52 12.22 10.59
N CYS A 234 10.82 11.66 9.60
CA CYS A 234 11.35 11.52 8.25
C CYS A 234 11.36 12.87 7.51
N PRO A 235 12.52 13.29 6.95
CA PRO A 235 12.63 14.58 6.26
C PRO A 235 12.01 14.57 4.86
N PHE A 236 11.76 13.39 4.27
CA PHE A 236 11.19 13.29 2.93
C PHE A 236 9.73 13.74 2.88
N GLY A 237 9.35 14.44 1.81
CA GLY A 237 8.00 14.95 1.60
C GLY A 237 7.65 16.14 2.49
N ASN A 238 8.65 16.87 2.98
CA ASN A 238 8.50 18.09 3.77
C ASN A 238 8.52 19.32 2.87
#